data_f0db23ef410b3a4323360dfba7845759
#
_entry.id   f0db23ef410b3a4323360dfba7845759
#
_cell.length_a   1.000
_cell.length_b   1.000
_cell.length_c   1.000
_cell.angle_alpha   90.00
_cell.angle_beta   90.00
_cell.angle_gamma   90.00
#
_symmetry.space_group_name_H-M   'P 1'
#
loop_
_entity.id
_entity.type
_entity.pdbx_description
1 polymer ?
#
loop_
_entity_poly.entity_id
_entity_poly.type
_entity_poly.pdbx_seq_one_letter_code
_entity_poly.pdbx_strand_id
1 'polypeptide(L)'
;NENLKLKVEIKDEKIKSLEKQIEYEKQIAKTCMEVAKTNATTNNYNNCGNQNISIKLFLNENCKDALNLTDFVKNIQVTLEDLAYTKDNGFVDGVTNIIKKQLEDLKPTERPIHCSDAKRLKFYVKDNDKWEKDENNEKIDNTIRDVKLKQTKTMTEWENQNPTYKNDSKLMDEWMDILDNVSEGPDNPKKAKTALKKKIASCTEIKDAMEKIN
;
A
#
# COMPACT_ATOMS: atom_id res chain seq x y z
N ASN A 1 44.13 -9.49 14.25
CA ASN A 1 43.95 -10.30 13.03
C ASN A 1 43.09 -11.56 13.25
N GLU A 2 43.06 -12.17 14.44
CA GLU A 2 42.27 -13.36 14.73
C GLU A 2 40.78 -13.06 14.82
N ASN A 3 40.39 -11.97 15.45
CA ASN A 3 39.00 -11.49 15.53
C ASN A 3 38.36 -11.15 14.17
N LEU A 4 39.20 -10.76 13.21
CA LEU A 4 38.73 -10.45 11.84
C LEU A 4 38.46 -11.73 11.05
N LYS A 5 39.31 -12.74 11.21
CA LYS A 5 39.12 -14.07 10.60
C LYS A 5 37.84 -14.75 11.12
N LEU A 6 37.63 -14.73 12.44
CA LEU A 6 36.46 -15.31 13.05
C LEU A 6 35.15 -14.63 12.58
N LYS A 7 35.17 -13.32 12.42
CA LYS A 7 34.01 -12.57 11.86
C LYS A 7 33.74 -12.91 10.40
N VAL A 8 34.75 -13.19 9.61
CA VAL A 8 34.59 -13.61 8.21
C VAL A 8 34.02 -15.03 8.15
N GLU A 9 34.55 -15.98 8.95
CA GLU A 9 34.04 -17.35 9.00
C GLU A 9 32.56 -17.40 9.43
N ILE A 10 32.14 -16.62 10.44
CA ILE A 10 30.73 -16.54 10.88
C ILE A 10 29.85 -15.96 9.78
N LYS A 11 30.35 -14.98 9.00
CA LYS A 11 29.60 -14.43 7.87
C LYS A 11 29.45 -15.44 6.74
N ASP A 12 30.50 -16.17 6.42
CA ASP A 12 30.49 -17.18 5.37
C ASP A 12 29.58 -18.36 5.71
N GLU A 13 29.55 -18.81 6.98
CA GLU A 13 28.60 -19.82 7.42
C GLU A 13 27.14 -19.31 7.35
N LYS A 14 26.91 -18.05 7.69
CA LYS A 14 25.58 -17.44 7.62
C LYS A 14 25.12 -17.27 6.17
N ILE A 15 26.02 -16.91 5.25
CA ILE A 15 25.76 -16.83 3.81
C ILE A 15 25.40 -18.23 3.29
N LYS A 16 26.20 -19.27 3.58
CA LYS A 16 25.89 -20.65 3.18
C LYS A 16 24.54 -21.16 3.72
N SER A 17 24.20 -20.77 4.96
CA SER A 17 22.90 -21.10 5.55
C SER A 17 21.75 -20.43 4.83
N LEU A 18 21.88 -19.15 4.47
CA LEU A 18 20.89 -18.38 3.72
C LEU A 18 20.74 -18.89 2.28
N GLU A 19 21.84 -19.27 1.63
CA GLU A 19 21.81 -19.86 0.28
C GLU A 19 21.07 -21.20 0.27
N LYS A 20 21.28 -22.06 1.28
CA LYS A 20 20.49 -23.31 1.44
C LYS A 20 19.01 -23.04 1.68
N GLN A 21 18.71 -22.01 2.43
CA GLN A 21 17.31 -21.64 2.71
C GLN A 21 16.63 -21.10 1.43
N ILE A 22 17.31 -20.30 0.66
CA ILE A 22 16.86 -19.79 -0.64
C ILE A 22 16.63 -20.94 -1.62
N GLU A 23 17.56 -21.91 -1.70
CA GLU A 23 17.44 -23.06 -2.59
C GLU A 23 16.26 -23.98 -2.18
N TYR A 24 16.06 -24.18 -0.87
CA TYR A 24 14.93 -24.92 -0.34
C TYR A 24 13.59 -24.22 -0.65
N GLU A 25 13.54 -22.90 -0.49
CA GLU A 25 12.35 -22.09 -0.84
C GLU A 25 12.05 -22.13 -2.34
N LYS A 26 13.08 -22.08 -3.21
CA LYS A 26 12.95 -22.24 -4.67
C LYS A 26 12.42 -23.61 -5.05
N GLN A 27 12.88 -24.65 -4.37
CA GLN A 27 12.46 -26.02 -4.66
C GLN A 27 11.00 -26.26 -4.23
N ILE A 28 10.58 -25.69 -3.08
CA ILE A 28 9.15 -25.69 -2.68
C ILE A 28 8.31 -24.91 -3.68
N ALA A 29 8.76 -23.74 -4.12
CA ALA A 29 8.06 -22.92 -5.09
C ALA A 29 7.87 -23.66 -6.42
N LYS A 30 8.91 -24.34 -6.91
CA LYS A 30 8.85 -25.15 -8.13
C LYS A 30 7.88 -26.32 -8.01
N THR A 31 7.91 -27.03 -6.89
CA THR A 31 6.98 -28.12 -6.60
C THR A 31 5.54 -27.62 -6.49
N CYS A 32 5.31 -26.45 -5.87
CA CYS A 32 4.00 -25.83 -5.80
C CYS A 32 3.47 -25.37 -7.17
N MET A 33 4.35 -24.89 -8.07
CA MET A 33 3.97 -24.56 -9.45
C MET A 33 3.59 -25.80 -10.27
N GLU A 34 4.31 -26.90 -10.10
CA GLU A 34 4.00 -28.17 -10.77
C GLU A 34 2.68 -28.75 -10.27
N VAL A 35 2.43 -28.71 -8.94
CA VAL A 35 1.16 -29.15 -8.34
C VAL A 35 -0.01 -28.25 -8.75
N ALA A 36 0.21 -26.93 -8.88
CA ALA A 36 -0.82 -26.00 -9.37
C ALA A 36 -1.20 -26.25 -10.83
N LYS A 37 -0.24 -26.66 -11.67
CA LYS A 37 -0.49 -27.03 -13.07
C LYS A 37 -1.24 -28.36 -13.20
N THR A 38 -1.09 -29.27 -12.26
CA THR A 38 -1.75 -30.59 -12.28
C THR A 38 -3.13 -30.61 -11.62
N ASN A 39 -3.44 -29.66 -10.73
CA ASN A 39 -4.68 -29.60 -9.94
C ASN A 39 -5.74 -28.63 -10.48
N ALA A 40 -5.77 -28.35 -11.78
CA ALA A 40 -6.82 -27.53 -12.40
C ALA A 40 -8.24 -28.11 -12.27
N THR A 41 -8.43 -29.25 -11.60
CA THR A 41 -9.70 -30.00 -11.62
C THR A 41 -10.24 -30.52 -10.28
N THR A 42 -9.73 -30.09 -9.11
CA THR A 42 -10.37 -30.50 -7.85
C THR A 42 -10.37 -29.39 -6.80
N ASN A 43 -11.58 -28.92 -6.50
CA ASN A 43 -11.89 -28.15 -5.31
C ASN A 43 -11.58 -28.97 -4.06
N ASN A 44 -10.75 -28.50 -3.09
CA ASN A 44 -11.14 -28.38 -1.68
C ASN A 44 -9.97 -28.12 -0.67
N TYR A 45 -10.20 -27.20 0.24
CA TYR A 45 -9.86 -27.10 1.67
C TYR A 45 -8.39 -27.05 2.20
N ASN A 46 -7.34 -27.23 1.42
CA ASN A 46 -5.94 -27.09 1.91
C ASN A 46 -5.16 -25.91 1.31
N ASN A 47 -5.86 -24.85 0.84
CA ASN A 47 -5.30 -23.85 -0.06
C ASN A 47 -4.66 -22.62 0.63
N CYS A 48 -4.74 -22.48 1.96
CA CYS A 48 -4.22 -21.27 2.62
C CYS A 48 -2.68 -21.17 2.62
N GLY A 49 -1.97 -22.28 2.74
CA GLY A 49 -0.51 -22.30 2.72
C GLY A 49 0.05 -22.04 1.32
N ASN A 50 -0.54 -22.67 0.31
CA ASN A 50 -0.10 -22.56 -1.10
C ASN A 50 -0.38 -21.15 -1.67
N GLN A 51 -1.49 -20.52 -1.31
CA GLN A 51 -1.79 -19.16 -1.78
C GLN A 51 -0.80 -18.10 -1.23
N ASN A 52 -0.39 -18.21 0.02
CA ASN A 52 0.55 -17.28 0.61
C ASN A 52 1.97 -17.42 0.01
N ILE A 53 2.38 -18.64 -0.33
CA ILE A 53 3.67 -18.91 -1.00
C ILE A 53 3.60 -18.37 -2.43
N SER A 54 2.51 -18.61 -3.16
CA SER A 54 2.29 -18.08 -4.50
C SER A 54 2.29 -16.56 -4.54
N ILE A 55 1.67 -15.89 -3.56
CA ILE A 55 1.65 -14.42 -3.45
C ILE A 55 3.06 -13.88 -3.20
N LYS A 56 3.79 -14.43 -2.24
CA LYS A 56 5.16 -13.99 -1.94
C LYS A 56 6.09 -14.17 -3.14
N LEU A 57 5.98 -15.30 -3.83
CA LEU A 57 6.77 -15.58 -5.03
C LEU A 57 6.45 -14.55 -6.12
N PHE A 58 5.16 -14.33 -6.41
CA PHE A 58 4.72 -13.34 -7.38
C PHE A 58 5.27 -11.94 -7.07
N LEU A 59 5.14 -11.49 -5.82
CA LEU A 59 5.61 -10.17 -5.39
C LEU A 59 7.13 -10.04 -5.55
N ASN A 60 7.91 -11.06 -5.19
CA ASN A 60 9.36 -11.00 -5.27
C ASN A 60 9.92 -11.15 -6.69
N GLU A 61 9.22 -11.83 -7.59
CA GLU A 61 9.68 -12.05 -8.95
C GLU A 61 9.10 -11.03 -9.94
N ASN A 62 7.78 -10.81 -9.90
CA ASN A 62 7.10 -9.97 -10.87
C ASN A 62 6.95 -8.52 -10.43
N CYS A 63 6.96 -8.26 -9.12
CA CYS A 63 6.88 -6.92 -8.54
C CYS A 63 8.20 -6.48 -7.87
N LYS A 64 9.32 -7.06 -8.29
CA LYS A 64 10.65 -6.74 -7.72
C LYS A 64 11.04 -5.27 -7.92
N ASP A 65 10.60 -4.67 -9.02
CA ASP A 65 10.91 -3.28 -9.39
C ASP A 65 9.82 -2.29 -8.90
N ALA A 66 8.88 -2.74 -8.06
CA ALA A 66 7.88 -1.87 -7.44
C ALA A 66 8.56 -0.80 -6.58
N LEU A 67 7.92 0.36 -6.48
CA LEU A 67 8.37 1.44 -5.59
C LEU A 67 8.36 1.00 -4.12
N ASN A 68 9.20 1.62 -3.31
CA ASN A 68 9.03 1.55 -1.86
C ASN A 68 7.83 2.39 -1.43
N LEU A 69 7.05 1.91 -0.46
CA LEU A 69 5.88 2.62 0.03
C LEU A 69 6.23 4.00 0.57
N THR A 70 7.35 4.11 1.27
CA THR A 70 7.85 5.39 1.80
C THR A 70 8.12 6.39 0.67
N ASP A 71 8.74 5.96 -0.44
CA ASP A 71 9.01 6.83 -1.58
C ASP A 71 7.72 7.19 -2.33
N PHE A 72 6.82 6.22 -2.51
CA PHE A 72 5.51 6.48 -3.10
C PHE A 72 4.75 7.56 -2.32
N VAL A 73 4.62 7.39 -1.00
CA VAL A 73 3.93 8.37 -0.13
C VAL A 73 4.61 9.74 -0.18
N LYS A 74 5.94 9.78 -0.19
CA LYS A 74 6.70 11.03 -0.29
C LYS A 74 6.39 11.79 -1.58
N ASN A 75 6.24 11.07 -2.69
CA ASN A 75 6.01 11.65 -4.01
C ASN A 75 4.54 12.01 -4.28
N ILE A 76 3.58 11.57 -3.46
CA ILE A 76 2.18 11.98 -3.59
C ILE A 76 2.09 13.50 -3.54
N GLN A 77 1.50 14.08 -4.57
CA GLN A 77 1.15 15.50 -4.62
C GLN A 77 -0.36 15.64 -4.45
N VAL A 78 -0.76 16.54 -3.55
CA VAL A 78 -2.14 16.89 -3.32
C VAL A 78 -2.37 18.27 -3.91
N THR A 79 -3.35 18.40 -4.79
CA THR A 79 -3.68 19.64 -5.49
C THR A 79 -4.88 20.33 -4.83
N LEU A 80 -5.15 21.58 -5.22
CA LEU A 80 -6.38 22.27 -4.82
C LEU A 80 -7.63 21.58 -5.38
N GLU A 81 -7.54 20.93 -6.53
CA GLU A 81 -8.63 20.12 -7.09
C GLU A 81 -8.92 18.90 -6.21
N ASP A 82 -7.89 18.23 -5.69
CA ASP A 82 -8.05 17.11 -4.77
C ASP A 82 -8.70 17.59 -3.45
N LEU A 83 -8.38 18.82 -3.03
CA LEU A 83 -8.98 19.45 -1.85
C LEU A 83 -10.46 19.75 -2.08
N ALA A 84 -10.81 20.34 -3.24
CA ALA A 84 -12.20 20.59 -3.64
C ALA A 84 -12.99 19.28 -3.75
N TYR A 85 -12.39 18.24 -4.34
CA TYR A 85 -13.01 16.91 -4.40
C TYR A 85 -13.28 16.35 -3.00
N THR A 86 -12.33 16.53 -2.07
CA THR A 86 -12.48 16.07 -0.68
C THR A 86 -13.60 16.84 0.03
N LYS A 87 -13.69 18.15 -0.17
CA LYS A 87 -14.80 18.98 0.34
C LYS A 87 -16.18 18.43 -0.10
N ASP A 88 -16.32 18.10 -1.37
CA ASP A 88 -17.59 17.70 -1.95
C ASP A 88 -17.96 16.23 -1.65
N ASN A 89 -16.98 15.35 -1.43
CA ASN A 89 -17.18 13.89 -1.31
C ASN A 89 -16.81 13.32 0.07
N GLY A 90 -16.24 14.13 0.95
CA GLY A 90 -15.83 13.75 2.30
C GLY A 90 -14.48 13.06 2.38
N PHE A 91 -13.98 12.90 3.61
CA PHE A 91 -12.65 12.39 3.93
C PHE A 91 -12.30 11.05 3.27
N VAL A 92 -13.22 10.08 3.36
CA VAL A 92 -12.95 8.71 2.88
C VAL A 92 -12.73 8.70 1.37
N ASP A 93 -13.59 9.38 0.62
CA ASP A 93 -13.50 9.44 -0.84
C ASP A 93 -12.35 10.33 -1.30
N GLY A 94 -12.11 11.44 -0.63
CA GLY A 94 -11.00 12.35 -0.91
C GLY A 94 -9.65 11.67 -0.79
N VAL A 95 -9.35 11.06 0.36
CA VAL A 95 -8.07 10.35 0.57
C VAL A 95 -7.93 9.15 -0.37
N THR A 96 -9.02 8.40 -0.59
CA THR A 96 -9.01 7.27 -1.54
C THR A 96 -8.68 7.73 -2.94
N ASN A 97 -9.30 8.81 -3.40
CA ASN A 97 -9.08 9.35 -4.75
C ASN A 97 -7.63 9.77 -4.98
N ILE A 98 -7.03 10.45 -3.99
CA ILE A 98 -5.61 10.86 -4.06
C ILE A 98 -4.70 9.63 -4.18
N ILE A 99 -4.88 8.62 -3.32
CA ILE A 99 -4.05 7.41 -3.37
C ILE A 99 -4.28 6.65 -4.68
N LYS A 100 -5.53 6.49 -5.09
CA LYS A 100 -5.92 5.76 -6.30
C LYS A 100 -5.32 6.40 -7.55
N LYS A 101 -5.44 7.72 -7.72
CA LYS A 101 -4.89 8.48 -8.84
C LYS A 101 -3.39 8.23 -8.99
N GLN A 102 -2.64 8.30 -7.89
CA GLN A 102 -1.19 8.05 -7.90
C GLN A 102 -0.83 6.58 -8.18
N LEU A 103 -1.67 5.61 -7.77
CA LEU A 103 -1.48 4.20 -8.10
C LEU A 103 -1.84 3.87 -9.55
N GLU A 104 -2.79 4.60 -10.14
CA GLU A 104 -3.20 4.42 -11.54
C GLU A 104 -2.12 4.86 -12.52
N ASP A 105 -1.28 5.82 -12.13
CA ASP A 105 -0.11 6.25 -12.92
C ASP A 105 1.00 5.18 -12.97
N LEU A 106 0.92 4.16 -12.11
CA LEU A 106 1.88 3.06 -12.03
C LEU A 106 1.31 1.79 -12.67
N LYS A 107 2.18 1.04 -13.36
CA LYS A 107 1.81 -0.33 -13.74
C LYS A 107 1.52 -1.16 -12.49
N PRO A 108 0.60 -2.12 -12.56
CA PRO A 108 0.25 -2.93 -11.40
C PRO A 108 1.46 -3.58 -10.70
N THR A 109 2.48 -3.99 -11.46
CA THR A 109 3.71 -4.59 -10.93
C THR A 109 4.67 -3.58 -10.28
N GLU A 110 4.48 -2.28 -10.54
CA GLU A 110 5.30 -1.20 -9.97
C GLU A 110 4.68 -0.58 -8.71
N ARG A 111 3.44 -0.97 -8.38
CA ARG A 111 2.71 -0.46 -7.21
C ARG A 111 3.30 -0.99 -5.90
N PRO A 112 3.49 -0.15 -4.89
CA PRO A 112 4.08 -0.54 -3.60
C PRO A 112 3.11 -1.27 -2.66
N ILE A 113 1.84 -1.38 -3.05
CA ILE A 113 0.76 -1.94 -2.22
C ILE A 113 -0.02 -2.97 -3.05
N HIS A 114 -0.21 -4.15 -2.47
CA HIS A 114 -1.13 -5.16 -3.00
C HIS A 114 -2.01 -5.72 -1.89
N CYS A 115 -3.28 -5.96 -2.21
CA CYS A 115 -4.23 -6.61 -1.31
C CYS A 115 -4.52 -8.03 -1.79
N SER A 116 -4.31 -9.01 -0.93
CA SER A 116 -4.59 -10.43 -1.24
C SER A 116 -5.98 -10.87 -0.80
N ASP A 117 -6.60 -10.16 0.13
CA ASP A 117 -7.94 -10.45 0.65
C ASP A 117 -8.59 -9.13 1.12
N ALA A 118 -9.41 -8.56 0.24
CA ALA A 118 -10.09 -7.28 0.52
C ALA A 118 -11.11 -7.40 1.67
N LYS A 119 -11.70 -8.57 1.90
CA LYS A 119 -12.64 -8.79 3.00
C LYS A 119 -11.96 -8.76 4.36
N ARG A 120 -10.74 -9.35 4.44
CA ARG A 120 -9.93 -9.42 5.65
C ARG A 120 -8.85 -8.33 5.73
N LEU A 121 -8.79 -7.44 4.74
CA LEU A 121 -7.82 -6.34 4.65
C LEU A 121 -6.37 -6.84 4.79
N LYS A 122 -6.03 -7.90 4.03
CA LYS A 122 -4.68 -8.47 4.03
C LYS A 122 -3.82 -7.77 2.99
N PHE A 123 -3.05 -6.79 3.44
CA PHE A 123 -2.14 -6.05 2.59
C PHE A 123 -0.73 -6.61 2.62
N TYR A 124 -0.07 -6.48 1.48
CA TYR A 124 1.37 -6.61 1.29
C TYR A 124 1.90 -5.27 0.82
N VAL A 125 3.00 -4.84 1.39
CA VAL A 125 3.64 -3.58 1.05
C VAL A 125 5.12 -3.80 0.78
N LYS A 126 5.67 -3.06 -0.19
CA LYS A 126 7.10 -3.03 -0.43
C LYS A 126 7.70 -1.83 0.29
N ASP A 127 8.68 -2.08 1.13
CA ASP A 127 9.42 -1.02 1.81
C ASP A 127 10.84 -1.50 2.10
N ASN A 128 11.82 -0.60 2.06
CA ASN A 128 13.23 -0.96 2.15
C ASN A 128 13.62 -2.11 1.19
N ASP A 129 13.10 -2.07 -0.03
CA ASP A 129 13.30 -3.06 -1.11
C ASP A 129 12.85 -4.48 -0.78
N LYS A 130 11.95 -4.64 0.19
CA LYS A 130 11.40 -5.93 0.61
C LYS A 130 9.88 -5.91 0.65
N TRP A 131 9.29 -6.99 0.14
CA TRP A 131 7.86 -7.24 0.30
C TRP A 131 7.58 -7.87 1.66
N GLU A 132 6.69 -7.26 2.41
CA GLU A 132 6.22 -7.79 3.69
C GLU A 132 4.71 -7.67 3.82
N LYS A 133 4.13 -8.53 4.64
CA LYS A 133 2.73 -8.45 4.99
C LYS A 133 2.55 -7.39 6.07
N ASP A 134 1.62 -6.47 5.85
CA ASP A 134 1.23 -5.46 6.84
C ASP A 134 0.24 -6.07 7.84
N GLU A 135 0.79 -6.75 8.88
CA GLU A 135 0.00 -7.61 9.77
C GLU A 135 -1.13 -6.86 10.49
N ASN A 136 -0.87 -5.63 10.93
CA ASN A 136 -1.84 -4.79 11.65
C ASN A 136 -2.38 -3.63 10.80
N ASN A 137 -2.05 -3.60 9.51
CA ASN A 137 -2.32 -2.49 8.61
C ASN A 137 -1.71 -1.15 9.09
N GLU A 138 -0.60 -1.20 9.83
CA GLU A 138 0.07 0.00 10.37
C GLU A 138 0.68 0.85 9.25
N LYS A 139 1.27 0.23 8.25
CA LYS A 139 1.84 0.95 7.10
C LYS A 139 0.76 1.62 6.25
N ILE A 140 -0.37 0.95 6.08
CA ILE A 140 -1.54 1.54 5.41
C ILE A 140 -2.11 2.69 6.24
N ASP A 141 -2.25 2.53 7.56
CA ASP A 141 -2.74 3.59 8.45
C ASP A 141 -1.79 4.81 8.45
N ASN A 142 -0.47 4.58 8.39
CA ASN A 142 0.53 5.64 8.26
C ASN A 142 0.40 6.36 6.91
N THR A 143 0.22 5.62 5.81
CA THR A 143 -0.03 6.19 4.47
C THR A 143 -1.24 7.11 4.48
N ILE A 144 -2.36 6.67 5.06
CA ILE A 144 -3.57 7.48 5.20
C ILE A 144 -3.30 8.77 5.98
N ARG A 145 -2.59 8.65 7.11
CA ARG A 145 -2.22 9.81 7.93
C ARG A 145 -1.35 10.79 7.15
N ASP A 146 -0.38 10.30 6.40
CA ASP A 146 0.55 11.14 5.66
C ASP A 146 -0.14 11.87 4.50
N VAL A 147 -1.08 11.22 3.81
CA VAL A 147 -1.92 11.88 2.80
C VAL A 147 -2.80 12.95 3.44
N LYS A 148 -3.41 12.68 4.59
CA LYS A 148 -4.17 13.69 5.36
C LYS A 148 -3.30 14.91 5.70
N LEU A 149 -2.07 14.70 6.17
CA LEU A 149 -1.14 15.79 6.46
C LEU A 149 -0.80 16.61 5.21
N LYS A 150 -0.70 15.98 4.05
CA LYS A 150 -0.50 16.67 2.78
C LYS A 150 -1.72 17.51 2.40
N GLN A 151 -2.95 16.99 2.55
CA GLN A 151 -4.17 17.78 2.35
C GLN A 151 -4.20 19.01 3.27
N THR A 152 -3.86 18.84 4.55
CA THR A 152 -3.78 19.97 5.49
C THR A 152 -2.77 21.05 5.05
N LYS A 153 -1.64 20.64 4.46
CA LYS A 153 -0.67 21.60 3.89
C LYS A 153 -1.24 22.32 2.67
N THR A 154 -1.96 21.62 1.81
CA THR A 154 -2.60 22.23 0.63
C THR A 154 -3.70 23.24 1.03
N MET A 155 -4.31 23.10 2.21
CA MET A 155 -5.21 24.14 2.73
C MET A 155 -4.51 25.50 2.88
N THR A 156 -3.23 25.51 3.25
CA THR A 156 -2.46 26.77 3.32
C THR A 156 -2.30 27.41 1.94
N GLU A 157 -2.21 26.61 0.87
CA GLU A 157 -2.18 27.14 -0.51
C GLU A 157 -3.54 27.75 -0.87
N TRP A 158 -4.65 27.11 -0.48
CA TRP A 158 -6.00 27.64 -0.65
C TRP A 158 -6.16 28.98 0.10
N GLU A 159 -5.70 29.07 1.35
CA GLU A 159 -5.70 30.31 2.15
C GLU A 159 -4.91 31.43 1.48
N ASN A 160 -3.74 31.12 0.92
CA ASN A 160 -2.91 32.09 0.20
C ASN A 160 -3.60 32.60 -1.08
N GLN A 161 -4.38 31.79 -1.76
CA GLN A 161 -5.15 32.18 -2.93
C GLN A 161 -6.43 32.94 -2.57
N ASN A 162 -6.91 32.82 -1.34
CA ASN A 162 -8.13 33.45 -0.82
C ASN A 162 -7.83 34.30 0.43
N PRO A 163 -6.95 35.32 0.37
CA PRO A 163 -6.44 36.01 1.55
C PRO A 163 -7.52 36.76 2.36
N THR A 164 -8.67 37.02 1.74
CA THR A 164 -9.83 37.70 2.36
C THR A 164 -10.82 36.74 3.01
N TYR A 165 -10.56 35.43 3.00
CA TYR A 165 -11.53 34.40 3.45
C TYR A 165 -12.05 34.64 4.89
N LYS A 166 -11.24 35.21 5.77
CA LYS A 166 -11.66 35.53 7.16
C LYS A 166 -12.70 36.64 7.26
N ASN A 167 -12.81 37.47 6.20
CA ASN A 167 -13.72 38.63 6.16
C ASN A 167 -14.84 38.44 5.10
N ASP A 168 -14.84 37.34 4.37
CA ASP A 168 -15.86 36.97 3.39
C ASP A 168 -16.62 35.75 3.91
N SER A 169 -17.92 35.89 4.16
CA SER A 169 -18.72 34.81 4.73
C SER A 169 -18.76 33.58 3.84
N LYS A 170 -18.80 33.73 2.51
CA LYS A 170 -18.86 32.61 1.57
C LYS A 170 -17.54 31.85 1.54
N LEU A 171 -16.42 32.55 1.50
CA LEU A 171 -15.10 31.95 1.53
C LEU A 171 -14.83 31.28 2.90
N MET A 172 -15.36 31.86 3.97
CA MET A 172 -15.26 31.29 5.31
C MET A 172 -16.06 29.99 5.42
N ASP A 173 -17.28 29.96 4.89
CA ASP A 173 -18.11 28.76 4.83
C ASP A 173 -17.40 27.66 4.01
N GLU A 174 -16.82 28.02 2.86
CA GLU A 174 -16.05 27.09 2.04
C GLU A 174 -14.80 26.55 2.77
N TRP A 175 -14.10 27.41 3.48
CA TRP A 175 -12.93 26.99 4.28
C TRP A 175 -13.32 26.01 5.40
N MET A 176 -14.46 26.26 6.06
CA MET A 176 -15.00 25.38 7.10
C MET A 176 -15.40 24.02 6.50
N ASP A 177 -16.06 24.01 5.35
CA ASP A 177 -16.42 22.78 4.65
C ASP A 177 -15.18 21.94 4.27
N ILE A 178 -14.11 22.61 3.79
CA ILE A 178 -12.85 21.95 3.51
C ILE A 178 -12.26 21.35 4.80
N LEU A 179 -12.20 22.14 5.88
CA LEU A 179 -11.61 21.73 7.15
C LEU A 179 -12.34 20.50 7.72
N ASP A 180 -13.67 20.54 7.72
CA ASP A 180 -14.51 19.45 8.25
C ASP A 180 -14.30 18.15 7.45
N ASN A 181 -14.18 18.25 6.12
CA ASN A 181 -14.03 17.11 5.25
C ASN A 181 -12.58 16.61 5.11
N VAL A 182 -11.58 17.42 5.37
CA VAL A 182 -10.17 16.99 5.50
C VAL A 182 -9.93 16.34 6.86
N SER A 183 -10.69 16.70 7.88
CA SER A 183 -10.71 16.00 9.15
C SER A 183 -11.36 14.63 9.00
N GLU A 184 -11.05 13.68 9.89
CA GLU A 184 -11.61 12.30 9.83
C GLU A 184 -13.13 12.21 10.06
N GLY A 185 -13.82 13.37 10.07
CA GLY A 185 -15.23 13.54 10.41
C GLY A 185 -15.52 13.36 11.92
N PRO A 186 -16.54 14.05 12.45
CA PRO A 186 -16.79 14.07 13.89
C PRO A 186 -17.30 12.74 14.44
N ASP A 187 -17.92 11.89 13.61
CA ASP A 187 -18.80 10.84 14.14
C ASP A 187 -18.14 9.48 14.41
N ASN A 188 -17.13 9.06 13.69
CA ASN A 188 -16.41 7.80 13.98
C ASN A 188 -15.10 7.60 13.21
N PRO A 189 -13.96 8.02 13.75
CA PRO A 189 -12.65 7.87 13.08
C PRO A 189 -12.30 6.41 12.74
N LYS A 190 -12.70 5.45 13.58
CA LYS A 190 -12.45 4.02 13.35
C LYS A 190 -13.24 3.50 12.15
N LYS A 191 -14.48 3.94 11.99
CA LYS A 191 -15.34 3.56 10.86
C LYS A 191 -14.81 4.15 9.55
N ALA A 192 -14.41 5.42 9.56
CA ALA A 192 -13.80 6.09 8.41
C ALA A 192 -12.52 5.38 7.96
N LYS A 193 -11.59 5.07 8.88
CA LYS A 193 -10.36 4.32 8.56
C LYS A 193 -10.64 2.93 7.97
N THR A 194 -11.65 2.22 8.51
CA THR A 194 -12.03 0.91 7.99
C THR A 194 -12.61 1.02 6.58
N ALA A 195 -13.47 2.01 6.33
CA ALA A 195 -14.05 2.26 5.01
C ALA A 195 -12.95 2.60 3.99
N LEU A 196 -12.02 3.46 4.37
CA LEU A 196 -10.89 3.86 3.55
C LEU A 196 -9.99 2.67 3.19
N LYS A 197 -9.61 1.84 4.19
CA LYS A 197 -8.85 0.61 3.95
C LYS A 197 -9.57 -0.35 2.98
N LYS A 198 -10.89 -0.48 3.07
CA LYS A 198 -11.67 -1.30 2.13
C LYS A 198 -11.60 -0.75 0.70
N LYS A 199 -11.66 0.57 0.53
CA LYS A 199 -11.53 1.21 -0.79
C LYS A 199 -10.12 1.06 -1.35
N ILE A 200 -9.07 1.25 -0.53
CA ILE A 200 -7.69 0.99 -0.93
C ILE A 200 -7.53 -0.50 -1.32
N ALA A 201 -8.07 -1.42 -0.54
CA ALA A 201 -8.00 -2.84 -0.83
C ALA A 201 -8.59 -3.18 -2.20
N SER A 202 -9.75 -2.60 -2.55
CA SER A 202 -10.42 -2.85 -3.83
C SER A 202 -9.65 -2.31 -5.05
N CYS A 203 -8.86 -1.24 -4.90
CA CYS A 203 -8.06 -0.71 -6.01
C CYS A 203 -6.63 -1.28 -6.08
N THR A 204 -6.26 -2.15 -5.14
CA THR A 204 -4.94 -2.79 -5.06
C THR A 204 -5.00 -4.32 -5.04
N GLU A 205 -6.07 -4.92 -5.53
CA GLU A 205 -6.18 -6.38 -5.56
C GLU A 205 -5.03 -7.00 -6.36
N ILE A 206 -4.33 -7.96 -5.74
CA ILE A 206 -3.17 -8.61 -6.37
C ILE A 206 -3.56 -9.40 -7.62
N LYS A 207 -4.80 -9.84 -7.71
CA LYS A 207 -5.34 -10.55 -8.88
C LYS A 207 -5.23 -9.70 -10.15
N ASP A 208 -5.51 -8.39 -10.04
CA ASP A 208 -5.43 -7.47 -11.17
C ASP A 208 -3.99 -7.36 -11.71
N ALA A 209 -3.00 -7.49 -10.83
CA ALA A 209 -1.59 -7.50 -11.23
C ALA A 209 -1.19 -8.85 -11.85
N MET A 210 -1.72 -9.98 -11.34
CA MET A 210 -1.45 -11.32 -11.86
C MET A 210 -2.07 -11.54 -13.25
N GLU A 211 -3.28 -11.00 -13.50
CA GLU A 211 -3.99 -11.15 -14.78
C GLU A 211 -3.36 -10.34 -15.92
N LYS A 212 -2.70 -9.22 -15.61
CA LYS A 212 -2.09 -8.34 -16.61
C LYS A 212 -0.70 -8.79 -17.09
N ILE A 213 -0.15 -9.86 -16.52
CA ILE A 213 1.16 -10.43 -16.92
C ILE A 213 0.97 -11.61 -17.88
N ASN A 214 -0.25 -12.17 -17.96
CA ASN A 214 -0.63 -13.22 -18.92
C ASN A 214 -1.17 -12.58 -20.20
#